data_05bbcbada57bc4ef089afaa508b05eff
#
_entry.id   05bbcbada57bc4ef089afaa508b05eff
#
_cell.length_a   1.000
_cell.length_b   1.000
_cell.length_c   1.000
_cell.angle_alpha   90.00
_cell.angle_beta   90.00
_cell.angle_gamma   90.00
#
_symmetry.space_group_name_H-M   'P 1'
#
loop_
_entity.id
_entity.type
_entity.pdbx_description
1 polymer ?
#
loop_
_entity_poly.entity_id
_entity_poly.type
_entity_poly.pdbx_seq_one_letter_code
_entity_poly.pdbx_strand_id
1 'polypeptide(L)' 'MRITVNNTTMTKEKAIMNAKEVNEQTGVSVEVCNMLGDTILYITKNGIIIEY' A
#
# COMPACT_ATOMS: atom_id res chain seq x y z
N MET A 1 -12.45 3.67 5.11
CA MET A 1 -11.96 3.96 3.75
C MET A 1 -10.63 3.28 3.53
N ARG A 2 -10.38 2.84 2.33
CA ARG A 2 -9.12 2.17 1.96
C ARG A 2 -8.56 2.82 0.71
N ILE A 3 -7.25 3.08 0.73
CA ILE A 3 -6.56 3.64 -0.42
C ILE A 3 -5.75 2.51 -1.07
N THR A 4 -5.81 2.43 -2.40
CA THR A 4 -5.07 1.42 -3.15
C THR A 4 -3.90 2.07 -3.88
N VAL A 5 -2.69 1.53 -3.68
CA VAL A 5 -1.50 1.91 -4.42
C VAL A 5 -1.19 0.77 -5.38
N ASN A 6 -1.10 1.10 -6.67
CA ASN A 6 -0.89 0.11 -7.71
C ASN A 6 0.57 0.20 -8.19
N ASN A 7 1.27 -0.93 -8.26
CA ASN A 7 2.68 -0.92 -8.65
C ASN A 7 2.91 -1.16 -10.16
N THR A 8 1.91 -0.88 -11.00
CA THR A 8 2.04 -1.11 -12.44
C THR A 8 3.05 -0.20 -13.12
N THR A 9 3.25 1.02 -12.59
CA THR A 9 4.12 2.03 -13.20
C THR A 9 5.34 2.34 -12.34
N MET A 10 5.59 1.57 -11.29
CA MET A 10 6.71 1.83 -10.39
C MET A 10 7.22 0.51 -9.82
N THR A 11 8.41 0.52 -9.23
CA THR A 11 8.96 -0.67 -8.59
C THR A 11 8.15 -1.01 -7.33
N LYS A 12 8.28 -2.27 -6.90
CA LYS A 12 7.62 -2.71 -5.67
C LYS A 12 8.05 -1.85 -4.47
N GLU A 13 9.35 -1.58 -4.36
CA GLU A 13 9.88 -0.77 -3.27
C GLU A 13 9.29 0.62 -3.27
N LYS A 14 9.17 1.22 -4.45
CA LYS A 14 8.60 2.55 -4.59
C LYS A 14 7.13 2.56 -4.17
N ALA A 15 6.38 1.55 -4.60
CA ALA A 15 4.97 1.43 -4.25
C ALA A 15 4.79 1.29 -2.74
N ILE A 16 5.65 0.49 -2.09
CA ILE A 16 5.60 0.31 -0.64
C ILE A 16 5.92 1.62 0.08
N MET A 17 6.93 2.36 -0.39
CA MET A 17 7.27 3.66 0.19
C MET A 17 6.10 4.64 0.07
N ASN A 18 5.46 4.69 -1.09
CA ASN A 18 4.30 5.55 -1.29
C ASN A 18 3.16 5.15 -0.36
N ALA A 19 2.92 3.85 -0.22
CA ALA A 19 1.86 3.36 0.65
C ALA A 19 2.09 3.76 2.11
N LYS A 20 3.33 3.62 2.59
CA LYS A 20 3.67 4.03 3.96
C LYS A 20 3.45 5.52 4.16
N GLU A 21 3.88 6.33 3.20
CA GLU A 21 3.73 7.77 3.28
C GLU A 21 2.26 8.17 3.31
N VAL A 22 1.45 7.59 2.42
CA VAL A 22 0.02 7.88 2.37
C VAL A 22 -0.65 7.47 3.68
N ASN A 23 -0.29 6.30 4.22
CA ASN A 23 -0.84 5.83 5.49
C ASN A 23 -0.53 6.82 6.63
N GLU A 24 0.72 7.29 6.69
CA GLU A 24 1.12 8.24 7.72
C GLU A 24 0.40 9.59 7.59
N GLN A 25 0.23 10.07 6.36
CA GLN A 25 -0.36 11.39 6.13
C GLN A 25 -1.87 11.39 6.31
N THR A 26 -2.54 10.31 5.98
CA THR A 26 -4.00 10.27 6.00
C THR A 26 -4.59 9.53 7.19
N GLY A 27 -3.82 8.66 7.84
CA GLY A 27 -4.32 7.81 8.91
C GLY A 27 -5.32 6.76 8.42
N VAL A 28 -5.31 6.47 7.12
CA VAL A 28 -6.22 5.53 6.47
C VAL A 28 -5.45 4.28 6.09
N SER A 29 -6.10 3.11 6.14
CA SER A 29 -5.48 1.87 5.70
C SER A 29 -5.16 1.95 4.21
N VAL A 30 -4.03 1.33 3.81
CA VAL A 30 -3.56 1.36 2.42
C VAL A 30 -3.21 -0.06 2.00
N GLU A 31 -3.57 -0.44 0.79
CA GLU A 31 -3.15 -1.70 0.21
C GLU A 31 -2.30 -1.46 -1.02
N VAL A 32 -1.34 -2.34 -1.26
CA VAL A 32 -0.51 -2.32 -2.46
C VAL A 32 -0.91 -3.52 -3.31
N CYS A 33 -1.27 -3.27 -4.56
CA CYS A 33 -1.69 -4.31 -5.50
C CYS A 33 -0.70 -4.44 -6.64
N ASN A 34 -0.57 -5.65 -7.18
CA ASN A 34 0.25 -5.88 -8.38
C ASN A 34 -0.60 -5.66 -9.64
N MET A 35 0.01 -5.93 -10.81
CA MET A 35 -0.67 -5.73 -12.10
C MET A 35 -1.91 -6.60 -12.26
N LEU A 36 -1.97 -7.74 -11.57
CA LEU A 36 -3.10 -8.65 -11.66
C LEU A 36 -4.24 -8.26 -10.72
N GLY A 37 -4.03 -7.21 -9.91
CA GLY A 37 -5.03 -6.78 -8.94
C GLY A 37 -4.95 -7.50 -7.61
N ASP A 38 -3.95 -8.35 -7.41
CA ASP A 38 -3.79 -9.07 -6.15
C ASP A 38 -3.09 -8.18 -5.13
N THR A 39 -3.59 -8.17 -3.91
CA THR A 39 -2.97 -7.42 -2.82
C THR A 39 -1.69 -8.12 -2.38
N ILE A 40 -0.57 -7.43 -2.44
CA ILE A 40 0.73 -7.97 -2.05
C ILE A 40 1.20 -7.45 -0.70
N LEU A 41 0.58 -6.35 -0.22
CA LEU A 41 0.92 -5.77 1.07
C LEU A 41 -0.25 -4.93 1.55
N TYR A 42 -0.47 -4.95 2.86
CA TYR A 42 -1.54 -4.16 3.48
C TYR A 42 -1.00 -3.43 4.69
N ILE A 43 -1.32 -2.15 4.82
CA ILE A 43 -0.96 -1.34 5.99
C ILE A 43 -2.25 -0.95 6.69
N THR A 44 -2.39 -1.34 7.96
CA THR A 44 -3.57 -0.98 8.72
C THR A 44 -3.57 0.51 9.05
N LYS A 45 -4.72 1.02 9.47
CA LYS A 45 -4.80 2.42 9.86
C LYS A 45 -3.86 2.78 11.00
N ASN A 46 -3.42 1.79 11.78
CA ASN A 46 -2.48 1.99 12.88
C ASN A 46 -1.02 1.84 12.45
N GLY A 47 -0.76 1.61 11.17
CA GLY A 47 0.58 1.51 10.65
C GLY A 47 1.18 0.10 10.70
N ILE A 48 0.40 -0.91 11.03
CA ILE A 48 0.88 -2.29 11.05
C ILE A 48 0.94 -2.81 9.63
N ILE A 49 2.08 -3.36 9.23
CA ILE A 49 2.31 -3.84 7.88
C ILE A 49 2.12 -5.36 7.83
N ILE A 50 1.28 -5.80 6.91
CA ILE A 50 1.02 -7.21 6.65
C ILE A 50 1.46 -7.49 5.22
N GLU A 51 2.40 -8.39 5.05
CA GLU A 51 2.93 -8.75 3.74
C GLU A 51 2.43 -10.13 3.33
N TYR A 52 1.91 -10.22 2.12
CA TYR A 52 1.38 -11.46 1.58
C TYR A 52 2.36 -12.19 0.68
#